data_305e8035966533956c4b0307e8ce4eab
#
_entry.id   305e8035966533956c4b0307e8ce4eab
#
_cell.length_a   1.000
_cell.length_b   1.000
_cell.length_c   1.000
_cell.angle_alpha   90.00
_cell.angle_beta   90.00
_cell.angle_gamma   90.00
#
_symmetry.space_group_name_H-M   'P 1'
#
loop_
_entity.id
_entity.type
_entity.pdbx_description
1 polymer ?
#
loop_
_entity_poly.entity_id
_entity_poly.type
_entity_poly.pdbx_seq_one_letter_code
_entity_poly.pdbx_strand_id
1 'polypeptide(L)'
;MQALQHRIDACSDELPQDQRLDDEALAEGLAAALLHDLGHGPFSHLFEEVLPHAKHHEQWTQEILLDPSTEVHRKLESLSAGMAERVTGLLSGDYRLGYLSQSVSGTLDVDRADYLLRDSHMTGVRYGLYDLDWLLQALTFACVNERWVLAVQGRKGLPPAESFFLGRHFMYQQVYHHKATRAAEALVRAIFMRVSELISDGTPPDPLLPAFRAAALGESLSLGEYLRMDDAELLTCLSAWEHGGDPTLAELSKRLRCRELPKTMPLPENRRDRWDEALERTKEIVAHRGLRPDLTVRLDIAEDVPYYEPTDGSTDGMWVTLRHQPLQRLGDASFLLGQLRNKRIERPRLIFPAEFRDEVLTAMHRVFD
;
A
#
# COMPACT_ATOMS: atom_id res chain seq x y z
N MET A 1 2.62 -16.82 7.53
CA MET A 1 4.01 -17.04 8.00
C MET A 1 4.23 -18.47 8.51
N GLN A 2 3.53 -19.01 9.50
CA GLN A 2 3.79 -20.37 10.03
C GLN A 2 3.81 -21.47 8.95
N ALA A 3 2.83 -21.49 8.04
CA ALA A 3 2.80 -22.46 6.94
C ALA A 3 4.02 -22.36 6.01
N LEU A 4 4.49 -21.13 5.75
CA LEU A 4 5.73 -20.91 4.99
C LEU A 4 6.95 -21.40 5.77
N GLN A 5 7.02 -21.18 7.07
CA GLN A 5 8.12 -21.67 7.92
C GLN A 5 8.18 -23.20 7.92
N HIS A 6 7.05 -23.90 8.03
CA HIS A 6 6.99 -25.35 7.87
C HIS A 6 7.53 -25.81 6.51
N ARG A 7 7.24 -25.06 5.44
CA ARG A 7 7.79 -25.38 4.11
C ARG A 7 9.29 -25.13 4.03
N ILE A 8 9.78 -24.03 4.61
CA ILE A 8 11.21 -23.73 4.70
C ILE A 8 11.96 -24.87 5.42
N ASP A 9 11.42 -25.30 6.55
CA ASP A 9 12.00 -26.40 7.33
C ASP A 9 12.02 -27.72 6.55
N ALA A 10 10.94 -28.05 5.85
CA ALA A 10 10.86 -29.24 5.01
C ALA A 10 11.86 -29.26 3.84
N CYS A 11 12.36 -28.10 3.41
CA CYS A 11 13.39 -27.95 2.38
C CYS A 11 14.78 -27.62 2.96
N SER A 12 14.96 -27.69 4.27
CA SER A 12 16.18 -27.26 4.96
C SER A 12 17.42 -28.00 4.51
N ASP A 13 17.30 -29.27 4.03
CA ASP A 13 18.42 -30.03 3.49
C ASP A 13 19.02 -29.43 2.21
N GLU A 14 18.33 -28.58 1.52
CA GLU A 14 18.81 -27.81 0.36
C GLU A 14 19.73 -26.64 0.77
N LEU A 15 19.73 -26.27 2.06
CA LEU A 15 20.47 -25.12 2.61
C LEU A 15 21.75 -25.60 3.36
N PRO A 16 22.85 -24.84 3.28
CA PRO A 16 23.98 -25.00 4.19
C PRO A 16 23.52 -24.86 5.65
N GLN A 17 24.27 -25.50 6.56
CA GLN A 17 23.88 -25.58 7.97
C GLN A 17 23.71 -24.17 8.62
N ASP A 18 24.56 -23.22 8.26
CA ASP A 18 24.55 -21.84 8.75
C ASP A 18 23.40 -21.00 8.16
N GLN A 19 22.76 -21.51 7.10
CA GLN A 19 21.61 -20.87 6.45
C GLN A 19 20.27 -21.52 6.82
N ARG A 20 20.25 -22.50 7.68
CA ARG A 20 19.03 -23.15 8.12
C ARG A 20 18.27 -22.29 9.13
N LEU A 21 16.96 -22.43 9.12
CA LEU A 21 16.07 -21.78 10.08
C LEU A 21 16.29 -22.42 11.46
N ASP A 22 16.61 -21.59 12.45
CA ASP A 22 16.65 -21.98 13.85
C ASP A 22 15.46 -21.40 14.62
N ASP A 23 15.28 -21.80 15.89
CA ASP A 23 14.16 -21.36 16.72
C ASP A 23 14.14 -19.84 16.91
N GLU A 24 15.31 -19.19 16.95
CA GLU A 24 15.42 -17.74 17.08
C GLU A 24 14.93 -17.04 15.80
N ALA A 25 15.45 -17.44 14.64
CA ALA A 25 15.00 -16.87 13.35
C ALA A 25 13.51 -17.16 13.07
N LEU A 26 13.00 -18.32 13.53
CA LEU A 26 11.58 -18.65 13.48
C LEU A 26 10.74 -17.61 14.24
N ALA A 27 11.12 -17.31 15.49
CA ALA A 27 10.42 -16.34 16.32
C ALA A 27 10.52 -14.93 15.75
N GLU A 28 11.68 -14.53 15.24
CA GLU A 28 11.93 -13.23 14.62
C GLU A 28 11.13 -13.04 13.34
N GLY A 29 11.06 -14.07 12.49
CA GLY A 29 10.24 -14.06 11.29
C GLY A 29 8.73 -13.93 11.57
N LEU A 30 8.25 -14.59 12.63
CA LEU A 30 6.86 -14.42 13.08
C LEU A 30 6.59 -13.02 13.62
N ALA A 31 7.52 -12.50 14.44
CA ALA A 31 7.42 -11.13 14.98
C ALA A 31 7.45 -10.09 13.85
N ALA A 32 8.37 -10.23 12.90
CA ALA A 32 8.46 -9.33 11.76
C ALA A 32 7.17 -9.33 10.92
N ALA A 33 6.63 -10.50 10.60
CA ALA A 33 5.38 -10.61 9.86
C ALA A 33 4.17 -10.04 10.60
N LEU A 34 4.17 -10.04 11.94
CA LEU A 34 3.11 -9.45 12.76
C LEU A 34 3.24 -7.92 12.87
N LEU A 35 4.47 -7.41 12.89
CA LEU A 35 4.78 -6.03 13.28
C LEU A 35 5.16 -5.12 12.12
N HIS A 36 5.25 -5.63 10.86
CA HIS A 36 5.76 -4.88 9.71
C HIS A 36 4.99 -3.58 9.44
N ASP A 37 3.70 -3.57 9.67
CA ASP A 37 2.79 -2.45 9.39
C ASP A 37 2.39 -1.65 10.64
N LEU A 38 3.09 -1.84 11.76
CA LEU A 38 2.74 -1.21 13.04
C LEU A 38 2.80 0.33 12.99
N GLY A 39 3.59 0.87 12.07
CA GLY A 39 3.78 2.30 11.88
C GLY A 39 2.73 3.00 11.01
N HIS A 40 1.67 2.33 10.58
CA HIS A 40 0.61 3.00 9.82
C HIS A 40 -0.21 3.97 10.69
N GLY A 41 -0.37 5.20 10.19
CA GLY A 41 -1.27 6.21 10.77
C GLY A 41 -2.73 6.02 10.33
N PRO A 42 -3.62 6.92 10.77
CA PRO A 42 -5.03 6.90 10.37
C PRO A 42 -5.21 6.87 8.84
N PHE A 43 -6.05 5.97 8.34
CA PHE A 43 -6.26 5.74 6.90
C PHE A 43 -5.01 5.29 6.13
N SER A 44 -4.02 4.74 6.84
CA SER A 44 -2.87 4.06 6.24
C SER A 44 -2.08 4.95 5.26
N HIS A 45 -1.78 4.47 4.06
CA HIS A 45 -1.00 5.21 3.05
C HIS A 45 -1.57 6.57 2.66
N LEU A 46 -2.89 6.75 2.77
CA LEU A 46 -3.52 8.03 2.46
C LEU A 46 -3.06 9.15 3.41
N PHE A 47 -2.82 8.81 4.68
CA PHE A 47 -2.27 9.74 5.65
C PHE A 47 -0.86 10.22 5.30
N GLU A 48 -0.02 9.32 4.82
CA GLU A 48 1.34 9.65 4.37
C GLU A 48 1.35 10.57 3.13
N GLU A 49 0.45 10.31 2.18
CA GLU A 49 0.36 11.09 0.94
C GLU A 49 -0.09 12.54 1.15
N VAL A 50 -0.91 12.79 2.17
CA VAL A 50 -1.47 14.13 2.43
C VAL A 50 -0.63 14.96 3.39
N LEU A 51 0.34 14.36 4.05
CA LEU A 51 1.25 15.00 4.98
C LEU A 51 2.68 15.01 4.40
N PRO A 52 3.05 15.98 3.55
CA PRO A 52 4.25 15.94 2.71
C PRO A 52 5.58 15.88 3.46
N HIS A 53 5.58 16.08 4.76
CA HIS A 53 6.77 15.98 5.63
C HIS A 53 6.65 14.85 6.68
N ALA A 54 5.61 14.01 6.58
CA ALA A 54 5.47 12.87 7.47
C ALA A 54 6.50 11.79 7.12
N LYS A 55 6.99 11.10 8.14
CA LYS A 55 7.77 9.89 7.95
C LYS A 55 6.86 8.82 7.33
N HIS A 56 7.42 7.97 6.48
CA HIS A 56 6.72 6.78 6.00
C HIS A 56 6.45 5.80 7.14
N HIS A 57 5.38 5.00 7.03
CA HIS A 57 5.02 3.99 8.04
C HIS A 57 6.18 3.05 8.39
N GLU A 58 7.02 2.68 7.43
CA GLU A 58 8.20 1.85 7.67
C GLU A 58 9.17 2.51 8.66
N GLN A 59 9.38 3.82 8.58
CA GLN A 59 10.22 4.56 9.52
C GLN A 59 9.58 4.63 10.91
N TRP A 60 8.26 4.83 10.98
CA TRP A 60 7.53 4.76 12.24
C TRP A 60 7.57 3.35 12.83
N THR A 61 7.41 2.31 12.03
CA THR A 61 7.58 0.91 12.47
C THR A 61 8.94 0.71 13.12
N GLN A 62 10.02 1.15 12.46
CA GLN A 62 11.38 1.04 13.00
C GLN A 62 11.53 1.80 14.33
N GLU A 63 11.02 3.03 14.42
CA GLU A 63 11.07 3.80 15.67
C GLU A 63 10.28 3.12 16.79
N ILE A 64 9.09 2.60 16.52
CA ILE A 64 8.29 1.85 17.51
C ILE A 64 9.04 0.62 18.02
N LEU A 65 9.69 -0.13 17.11
CA LEU A 65 10.43 -1.33 17.46
C LEU A 65 11.70 -1.02 18.28
N LEU A 66 12.39 0.08 17.99
CA LEU A 66 13.69 0.40 18.57
C LEU A 66 13.62 1.30 19.80
N ASP A 67 12.52 2.02 20.04
CA ASP A 67 12.40 2.91 21.19
C ASP A 67 12.11 2.13 22.49
N PRO A 68 13.00 2.17 23.49
CA PRO A 68 12.82 1.45 24.76
C PRO A 68 11.57 1.87 25.58
N SER A 69 11.00 3.01 25.26
CA SER A 69 9.78 3.49 25.93
C SER A 69 8.52 2.77 25.45
N THR A 70 8.55 2.12 24.27
CA THR A 70 7.42 1.39 23.73
C THR A 70 7.20 0.04 24.41
N GLU A 71 5.95 -0.38 24.47
CA GLU A 71 5.62 -1.71 25.00
C GLU A 71 6.15 -2.82 24.07
N VAL A 72 6.09 -2.60 22.76
CA VAL A 72 6.55 -3.56 21.73
C VAL A 72 8.03 -3.83 21.89
N HIS A 73 8.87 -2.78 21.98
CA HIS A 73 10.31 -2.94 22.23
C HIS A 73 10.56 -3.78 23.48
N ARG A 74 9.98 -3.37 24.64
CA ARG A 74 10.18 -4.11 25.88
C ARG A 74 9.74 -5.57 25.79
N LYS A 75 8.66 -5.85 25.03
CA LYS A 75 8.18 -7.20 24.84
C LYS A 75 9.17 -8.03 24.02
N LEU A 76 9.67 -7.49 22.91
CA LEU A 76 10.68 -8.17 22.07
C LEU A 76 11.96 -8.48 22.87
N GLU A 77 12.51 -7.48 23.58
CA GLU A 77 13.70 -7.63 24.41
C GLU A 77 13.50 -8.63 25.56
N SER A 78 12.28 -8.78 26.06
CA SER A 78 11.96 -9.79 27.08
C SER A 78 11.94 -11.23 26.53
N LEU A 79 11.77 -11.41 25.23
CA LEU A 79 11.81 -12.72 24.57
C LEU A 79 13.25 -13.15 24.28
N SER A 80 14.05 -12.25 23.71
CA SER A 80 15.48 -12.47 23.47
C SER A 80 16.18 -11.11 23.41
N ALA A 81 17.31 -10.96 24.07
CA ALA A 81 18.09 -9.72 24.05
C ALA A 81 18.52 -9.37 22.62
N GLY A 82 18.29 -8.11 22.20
CA GLY A 82 18.56 -7.62 20.85
C GLY A 82 17.54 -8.06 19.79
N MET A 83 16.40 -8.65 20.18
CA MET A 83 15.37 -9.10 19.23
C MET A 83 14.75 -7.94 18.47
N ALA A 84 14.61 -6.77 19.10
CA ALA A 84 14.06 -5.58 18.44
C ALA A 84 14.92 -5.14 17.24
N GLU A 85 16.25 -5.13 17.40
CA GLU A 85 17.18 -4.80 16.33
C GLU A 85 17.16 -5.86 15.21
N ARG A 86 17.12 -7.15 15.56
CA ARG A 86 17.11 -8.22 14.57
C ARG A 86 15.81 -8.27 13.77
N VAL A 87 14.66 -8.03 14.41
CA VAL A 87 13.37 -7.90 13.72
C VAL A 87 13.37 -6.69 12.78
N THR A 88 13.91 -5.55 13.23
CA THR A 88 14.07 -4.36 12.37
C THR A 88 15.00 -4.65 11.18
N GLY A 89 16.13 -5.34 11.40
CA GLY A 89 17.03 -5.78 10.33
C GLY A 89 16.34 -6.70 9.32
N LEU A 90 15.45 -7.59 9.80
CA LEU A 90 14.67 -8.48 8.94
C LEU A 90 13.71 -7.68 8.05
N LEU A 91 13.03 -6.65 8.59
CA LEU A 91 12.13 -5.78 7.84
C LEU A 91 12.86 -4.92 6.80
N SER A 92 14.05 -4.43 7.14
CA SER A 92 14.89 -3.62 6.22
C SER A 92 15.67 -4.43 5.19
N GLY A 93 15.60 -5.76 5.25
CA GLY A 93 16.36 -6.64 4.36
C GLY A 93 17.82 -6.88 4.78
N ASP A 94 18.25 -6.32 5.90
CA ASP A 94 19.58 -6.55 6.50
C ASP A 94 19.53 -7.63 7.58
N TYR A 95 19.36 -8.87 7.12
CA TYR A 95 19.27 -10.03 8.00
C TYR A 95 20.07 -11.20 7.43
N ARG A 96 20.63 -12.05 8.33
CA ARG A 96 21.49 -13.18 7.96
C ARG A 96 20.85 -14.18 6.98
N LEU A 97 19.51 -14.37 7.08
CA LEU A 97 18.75 -15.25 6.20
C LEU A 97 17.97 -14.42 5.17
N GLY A 98 18.57 -14.19 4.00
CA GLY A 98 17.98 -13.34 2.96
C GLY A 98 16.60 -13.80 2.50
N TYR A 99 16.37 -15.10 2.39
CA TYR A 99 15.08 -15.68 2.05
C TYR A 99 13.99 -15.39 3.11
N LEU A 100 14.37 -15.23 4.38
CA LEU A 100 13.43 -14.92 5.46
C LEU A 100 12.98 -13.45 5.36
N SER A 101 13.90 -12.52 5.10
CA SER A 101 13.53 -11.12 4.80
C SER A 101 12.60 -11.03 3.62
N GLN A 102 12.87 -11.74 2.52
CA GLN A 102 12.00 -11.78 1.34
C GLN A 102 10.63 -12.42 1.64
N SER A 103 10.56 -13.31 2.63
CA SER A 103 9.28 -13.89 3.06
C SER A 103 8.36 -12.88 3.73
N VAL A 104 8.89 -11.82 4.32
CA VAL A 104 8.12 -10.77 5.02
C VAL A 104 7.94 -9.54 4.14
N SER A 105 8.98 -9.13 3.41
CA SER A 105 8.97 -7.92 2.58
C SER A 105 9.64 -8.19 1.23
N GLY A 106 9.00 -8.96 0.37
CA GLY A 106 9.53 -9.34 -0.94
C GLY A 106 8.50 -9.23 -2.06
N THR A 107 8.86 -9.72 -3.24
CA THR A 107 7.95 -9.74 -4.39
C THR A 107 6.80 -10.74 -4.21
N LEU A 108 7.08 -11.86 -3.52
CA LEU A 108 6.10 -12.87 -3.09
C LEU A 108 6.32 -13.06 -1.59
N ASP A 109 5.57 -12.35 -0.77
CA ASP A 109 5.69 -12.33 0.68
C ASP A 109 4.39 -12.78 1.37
N VAL A 110 4.48 -12.97 2.67
CA VAL A 110 3.36 -13.46 3.49
C VAL A 110 2.28 -12.42 3.67
N ASP A 111 2.61 -11.13 3.61
CA ASP A 111 1.64 -10.04 3.68
C ASP A 111 0.72 -10.06 2.47
N ARG A 112 1.29 -10.04 1.25
CA ARG A 112 0.51 -10.17 0.01
C ARG A 112 -0.27 -11.48 -0.04
N ALA A 113 0.34 -12.57 0.42
CA ALA A 113 -0.31 -13.87 0.45
C ALA A 113 -1.52 -13.88 1.40
N ASP A 114 -1.46 -13.17 2.52
CA ASP A 114 -2.58 -13.04 3.46
C ASP A 114 -3.65 -12.08 2.94
N TYR A 115 -3.28 -10.82 2.65
CA TYR A 115 -4.29 -9.81 2.37
C TYR A 115 -5.10 -10.11 1.10
N LEU A 116 -4.50 -10.69 0.06
CA LEU A 116 -5.25 -11.04 -1.16
C LEU A 116 -6.40 -12.01 -0.87
N LEU A 117 -6.17 -13.03 -0.05
CA LEU A 117 -7.20 -13.99 0.34
C LEU A 117 -8.21 -13.38 1.32
N ARG A 118 -7.73 -12.67 2.32
CA ARG A 118 -8.54 -12.04 3.36
C ARG A 118 -9.43 -10.95 2.77
N ASP A 119 -8.89 -10.08 1.93
CA ASP A 119 -9.66 -9.01 1.29
C ASP A 119 -10.66 -9.54 0.26
N SER A 120 -10.31 -10.62 -0.47
CA SER A 120 -11.29 -11.33 -1.30
C SER A 120 -12.47 -11.84 -0.48
N HIS A 121 -12.20 -12.43 0.68
CA HIS A 121 -13.22 -12.89 1.59
C HIS A 121 -14.07 -11.73 2.13
N MET A 122 -13.44 -10.67 2.64
CA MET A 122 -14.12 -9.54 3.28
C MET A 122 -14.93 -8.69 2.30
N THR A 123 -14.48 -8.56 1.07
CA THR A 123 -15.18 -7.79 0.01
C THR A 123 -16.20 -8.64 -0.76
N GLY A 124 -16.16 -9.98 -0.62
CA GLY A 124 -17.02 -10.90 -1.35
C GLY A 124 -16.64 -11.13 -2.80
N VAL A 125 -15.48 -10.60 -3.27
CA VAL A 125 -14.97 -10.86 -4.62
C VAL A 125 -14.12 -12.13 -4.63
N ARG A 126 -13.89 -12.69 -5.83
CA ARG A 126 -13.08 -13.91 -5.98
C ARG A 126 -11.81 -13.68 -6.80
N TYR A 127 -11.45 -12.45 -7.02
CA TYR A 127 -10.31 -12.11 -7.88
C TYR A 127 -8.96 -12.42 -7.23
N GLY A 128 -8.84 -12.29 -5.92
CA GLY A 128 -7.60 -12.57 -5.18
C GLY A 128 -7.48 -14.03 -4.72
N LEU A 129 -8.38 -14.92 -5.14
CA LEU A 129 -8.28 -16.35 -4.79
C LEU A 129 -7.22 -17.02 -5.67
N TYR A 130 -6.30 -17.72 -5.02
CA TYR A 130 -5.26 -18.54 -5.64
C TYR A 130 -5.00 -19.76 -4.74
N ASP A 131 -4.31 -20.77 -5.25
CA ASP A 131 -3.98 -21.97 -4.48
C ASP A 131 -2.74 -21.72 -3.61
N LEU A 132 -2.98 -21.28 -2.36
CA LEU A 132 -1.92 -21.00 -1.39
C LEU A 132 -1.12 -22.26 -1.04
N ASP A 133 -1.79 -23.39 -0.85
CA ASP A 133 -1.11 -24.64 -0.46
C ASP A 133 -0.16 -25.11 -1.56
N TRP A 134 -0.61 -25.03 -2.81
CA TRP A 134 0.25 -25.35 -3.95
C TRP A 134 1.38 -24.33 -4.10
N LEU A 135 1.11 -23.06 -3.93
CA LEU A 135 2.14 -22.01 -3.98
C LEU A 135 3.24 -22.29 -2.93
N LEU A 136 2.86 -22.55 -1.69
CA LEU A 136 3.81 -22.88 -0.62
C LEU A 136 4.62 -24.16 -0.96
N GLN A 137 3.98 -25.21 -1.46
CA GLN A 137 4.67 -26.43 -1.87
C GLN A 137 5.64 -26.21 -3.05
N ALA A 138 5.37 -25.20 -3.88
CA ALA A 138 6.23 -24.86 -5.01
C ALA A 138 7.45 -24.00 -4.63
N LEU A 139 7.53 -23.50 -3.41
CA LEU A 139 8.66 -22.70 -2.95
C LEU A 139 9.87 -23.60 -2.63
N THR A 140 11.04 -23.09 -2.97
CA THR A 140 12.37 -23.67 -2.69
C THR A 140 13.38 -22.54 -2.53
N PHE A 141 14.67 -22.85 -2.57
CA PHE A 141 15.74 -21.89 -2.41
C PHE A 141 16.64 -21.84 -3.65
N ALA A 142 17.28 -20.69 -3.84
CA ALA A 142 18.35 -20.51 -4.81
C ALA A 142 19.46 -19.65 -4.21
N CYS A 143 20.71 -19.91 -4.60
CA CYS A 143 21.83 -19.05 -4.23
C CYS A 143 22.09 -18.06 -5.38
N VAL A 144 21.96 -16.76 -5.10
CA VAL A 144 22.16 -15.67 -6.05
C VAL A 144 23.14 -14.66 -5.45
N ASN A 145 24.26 -14.42 -6.11
CA ASN A 145 25.31 -13.51 -5.60
C ASN A 145 25.68 -13.82 -4.14
N GLU A 146 25.93 -15.10 -3.84
CA GLU A 146 26.29 -15.61 -2.50
C GLU A 146 25.19 -15.44 -1.43
N ARG A 147 23.99 -15.03 -1.80
CA ARG A 147 22.84 -14.88 -0.90
C ARG A 147 21.77 -15.92 -1.22
N TRP A 148 21.26 -16.58 -0.19
CA TRP A 148 20.14 -17.51 -0.33
C TRP A 148 18.81 -16.75 -0.36
N VAL A 149 18.01 -17.02 -1.39
CA VAL A 149 16.75 -16.34 -1.70
C VAL A 149 15.63 -17.36 -1.91
N LEU A 150 14.38 -16.93 -1.78
CA LEU A 150 13.22 -17.72 -2.18
C LEU A 150 13.17 -17.88 -3.70
N ALA A 151 12.80 -19.09 -4.12
CA ALA A 151 12.64 -19.45 -5.52
C ALA A 151 11.40 -20.33 -5.74
N VAL A 152 10.94 -20.40 -6.97
CA VAL A 152 9.87 -21.32 -7.41
C VAL A 152 10.50 -22.57 -8.01
N GLN A 153 10.03 -23.74 -7.58
CA GLN A 153 10.56 -25.03 -7.99
C GLN A 153 9.93 -25.55 -9.27
N GLY A 154 10.70 -25.60 -10.33
CA GLY A 154 10.34 -26.30 -11.56
C GLY A 154 9.13 -25.71 -12.30
N ARG A 155 8.79 -26.34 -13.44
CA ARG A 155 7.65 -25.89 -14.25
C ARG A 155 6.30 -26.02 -13.57
N LYS A 156 6.17 -26.94 -12.59
CA LYS A 156 4.92 -27.14 -11.84
C LYS A 156 4.63 -26.00 -10.85
N GLY A 157 5.66 -25.26 -10.46
CA GLY A 157 5.54 -24.10 -9.58
C GLY A 157 5.12 -22.81 -10.31
N LEU A 158 5.23 -22.77 -11.65
CA LEU A 158 4.86 -21.56 -12.40
C LEU A 158 3.36 -21.22 -12.30
N PRO A 159 2.40 -22.17 -12.51
CA PRO A 159 0.98 -21.84 -12.44
C PRO A 159 0.51 -21.22 -11.12
N PRO A 160 0.88 -21.73 -9.93
CA PRO A 160 0.48 -21.08 -8.68
C PRO A 160 1.12 -19.70 -8.50
N ALA A 161 2.36 -19.48 -8.92
CA ALA A 161 2.99 -18.16 -8.91
C ALA A 161 2.30 -17.19 -9.89
N GLU A 162 2.00 -17.61 -11.11
CA GLU A 162 1.24 -16.84 -12.09
C GLU A 162 -0.14 -16.46 -11.53
N SER A 163 -0.84 -17.42 -10.91
CA SER A 163 -2.16 -17.20 -10.31
C SER A 163 -2.11 -16.16 -9.19
N PHE A 164 -1.08 -16.19 -8.34
CA PHE A 164 -0.85 -15.20 -7.29
C PHE A 164 -0.70 -13.78 -7.86
N PHE A 165 0.17 -13.55 -8.83
CA PHE A 165 0.39 -12.22 -9.42
C PHE A 165 -0.81 -11.73 -10.22
N LEU A 166 -1.52 -12.61 -10.91
CA LEU A 166 -2.78 -12.26 -11.58
C LEU A 166 -3.88 -11.91 -10.58
N GLY A 167 -4.00 -12.70 -9.51
CA GLY A 167 -4.93 -12.41 -8.43
C GLY A 167 -4.69 -11.02 -7.85
N ARG A 168 -3.42 -10.69 -7.53
CA ARG A 168 -3.01 -9.35 -7.09
C ARG A 168 -3.44 -8.28 -8.09
N HIS A 169 -3.09 -8.45 -9.37
CA HIS A 169 -3.45 -7.50 -10.41
C HIS A 169 -4.96 -7.25 -10.49
N PHE A 170 -5.78 -8.29 -10.46
CA PHE A 170 -7.23 -8.15 -10.51
C PHE A 170 -7.80 -7.51 -9.25
N MET A 171 -7.22 -7.79 -8.07
CA MET A 171 -7.63 -7.12 -6.82
C MET A 171 -7.32 -5.62 -6.87
N TYR A 172 -6.15 -5.21 -7.40
CA TYR A 172 -5.85 -3.80 -7.63
C TYR A 172 -6.90 -3.15 -8.53
N GLN A 173 -7.28 -3.81 -9.61
CA GLN A 173 -8.25 -3.28 -10.56
C GLN A 173 -9.67 -3.16 -10.00
N GLN A 174 -10.12 -4.15 -9.24
CA GLN A 174 -11.53 -4.29 -8.88
C GLN A 174 -11.84 -3.85 -7.45
N VAL A 175 -10.84 -3.82 -6.58
CA VAL A 175 -11.01 -3.49 -5.16
C VAL A 175 -10.24 -2.23 -4.80
N TYR A 176 -8.90 -2.25 -4.85
CA TYR A 176 -8.08 -1.15 -4.34
C TYR A 176 -8.19 0.12 -5.20
N HIS A 177 -8.26 0.00 -6.51
CA HIS A 177 -8.50 1.12 -7.44
C HIS A 177 -9.96 1.27 -7.83
N HIS A 178 -10.89 0.72 -7.04
CA HIS A 178 -12.32 0.90 -7.33
C HIS A 178 -12.72 2.37 -7.26
N LYS A 179 -13.63 2.76 -8.15
CA LYS A 179 -14.07 4.16 -8.26
C LYS A 179 -14.56 4.78 -6.95
N ALA A 180 -15.22 4.02 -6.08
CA ALA A 180 -15.71 4.52 -4.80
C ALA A 180 -14.58 4.74 -3.80
N THR A 181 -13.57 3.83 -3.76
CA THR A 181 -12.38 3.97 -2.94
C THR A 181 -11.63 5.23 -3.33
N ARG A 182 -11.31 5.41 -4.62
CA ARG A 182 -10.62 6.60 -5.13
C ARG A 182 -11.39 7.91 -4.90
N ALA A 183 -12.73 7.85 -4.97
CA ALA A 183 -13.57 9.02 -4.66
C ALA A 183 -13.53 9.38 -3.17
N ALA A 184 -13.54 8.38 -2.28
CA ALA A 184 -13.40 8.59 -0.83
C ALA A 184 -12.02 9.17 -0.48
N GLU A 185 -10.95 8.61 -1.05
CA GLU A 185 -9.58 9.12 -0.89
C GLU A 185 -9.44 10.57 -1.35
N ALA A 186 -10.03 10.93 -2.50
CA ALA A 186 -10.02 12.31 -2.99
C ALA A 186 -10.73 13.27 -2.02
N LEU A 187 -11.82 12.82 -1.39
CA LEU A 187 -12.53 13.59 -0.39
C LEU A 187 -11.72 13.78 0.90
N VAL A 188 -11.05 12.71 1.36
CA VAL A 188 -10.16 12.80 2.53
C VAL A 188 -8.99 13.76 2.26
N ARG A 189 -8.38 13.69 1.07
CA ARG A 189 -7.33 14.64 0.67
C ARG A 189 -7.84 16.09 0.68
N ALA A 190 -9.04 16.33 0.16
CA ALA A 190 -9.64 17.66 0.18
C ALA A 190 -9.85 18.19 1.61
N ILE A 191 -10.29 17.33 2.52
CA ILE A 191 -10.42 17.64 3.95
C ILE A 191 -9.06 18.03 4.55
N PHE A 192 -8.03 17.25 4.32
CA PHE A 192 -6.70 17.51 4.85
C PHE A 192 -6.09 18.79 4.28
N MET A 193 -6.25 19.04 2.97
CA MET A 193 -5.84 20.30 2.36
C MET A 193 -6.54 21.49 3.02
N ARG A 194 -7.86 21.40 3.25
CA ARG A 194 -8.60 22.47 3.91
C ARG A 194 -8.17 22.70 5.36
N VAL A 195 -7.93 21.62 6.12
CA VAL A 195 -7.39 21.72 7.49
C VAL A 195 -6.02 22.42 7.48
N SER A 196 -5.14 22.06 6.55
CA SER A 196 -3.83 22.68 6.38
C SER A 196 -3.92 24.19 6.07
N GLU A 197 -4.83 24.59 5.17
CA GLU A 197 -5.10 26.01 4.89
C GLU A 197 -5.56 26.74 6.16
N LEU A 198 -6.53 26.20 6.88
CA LEU A 198 -7.07 26.82 8.09
C LEU A 198 -6.00 26.98 9.21
N ILE A 199 -5.10 26.00 9.32
CA ILE A 199 -3.97 26.12 10.27
C ILE A 199 -3.05 27.27 9.83
N SER A 200 -2.71 27.32 8.54
CA SER A 200 -1.84 28.37 7.97
C SER A 200 -2.46 29.77 8.10
N ASP A 201 -3.77 29.86 7.98
CA ASP A 201 -4.54 31.13 8.14
C ASP A 201 -4.73 31.53 9.62
N GLY A 202 -4.26 30.72 10.57
CA GLY A 202 -4.39 30.99 12.01
C GLY A 202 -5.80 30.73 12.59
N THR A 203 -6.63 30.00 11.86
CA THR A 203 -8.00 29.61 12.25
C THR A 203 -8.17 28.09 12.27
N PRO A 204 -7.34 27.36 13.02
CA PRO A 204 -7.37 25.89 13.01
C PRO A 204 -8.74 25.35 13.45
N PRO A 205 -9.20 24.24 12.87
CA PRO A 205 -10.43 23.60 13.31
C PRO A 205 -10.28 22.98 14.71
N ASP A 206 -11.37 22.82 15.43
CA ASP A 206 -11.41 22.18 16.74
C ASP A 206 -12.36 20.96 16.70
N PRO A 207 -11.92 19.77 17.15
CA PRO A 207 -10.56 19.40 17.60
C PRO A 207 -9.54 19.34 16.47
N LEU A 208 -8.26 19.48 16.82
CA LEU A 208 -7.14 19.37 15.88
C LEU A 208 -6.15 18.30 16.35
N LEU A 209 -5.91 17.29 15.51
CA LEU A 209 -4.88 16.27 15.78
C LEU A 209 -3.47 16.87 15.71
N PRO A 210 -2.55 16.49 16.63
CA PRO A 210 -1.18 17.00 16.65
C PRO A 210 -0.45 16.82 15.31
N ALA A 211 -0.66 15.69 14.63
CA ALA A 211 -0.03 15.42 13.33
C ALA A 211 -0.47 16.40 12.24
N PHE A 212 -1.72 16.81 12.19
CA PHE A 212 -2.16 17.82 11.20
C PHE A 212 -1.49 19.15 11.44
N ARG A 213 -1.37 19.55 12.72
CA ARG A 213 -0.65 20.75 13.07
C ARG A 213 0.82 20.67 12.69
N ALA A 214 1.48 19.59 13.08
CA ALA A 214 2.90 19.37 12.78
C ALA A 214 3.15 19.39 11.27
N ALA A 215 2.32 18.68 10.48
CA ALA A 215 2.46 18.64 9.04
C ALA A 215 2.22 20.00 8.36
N ALA A 216 1.19 20.73 8.78
CA ALA A 216 0.89 22.06 8.22
C ALA A 216 1.97 23.10 8.53
N LEU A 217 2.63 22.99 9.68
CA LEU A 217 3.66 23.93 10.14
C LEU A 217 5.08 23.45 9.80
N GLY A 218 5.26 22.26 9.24
CA GLY A 218 6.57 21.64 9.00
C GLY A 218 7.29 21.25 10.29
N GLU A 219 6.56 21.03 11.38
CA GLU A 219 7.09 20.62 12.68
C GLU A 219 7.32 19.10 12.73
N SER A 220 8.29 18.66 13.54
CA SER A 220 8.48 17.23 13.79
C SER A 220 7.44 16.71 14.80
N LEU A 221 6.91 15.52 14.54
CA LEU A 221 6.02 14.81 15.44
C LEU A 221 6.82 13.84 16.31
N SER A 222 6.59 13.84 17.61
CA SER A 222 7.18 12.85 18.51
C SER A 222 6.49 11.49 18.36
N LEU A 223 7.23 10.41 18.65
CA LEU A 223 6.67 9.05 18.64
C LEU A 223 5.44 8.93 19.56
N GLY A 224 5.49 9.55 20.74
CA GLY A 224 4.38 9.52 21.69
C GLY A 224 3.12 10.24 21.21
N GLU A 225 3.25 11.30 20.42
CA GLU A 225 2.12 11.97 19.77
C GLU A 225 1.58 11.14 18.61
N TYR A 226 2.47 10.52 17.82
CA TYR A 226 2.09 9.66 16.71
C TYR A 226 1.27 8.45 17.18
N LEU A 227 1.72 7.76 18.20
CA LEU A 227 1.05 6.58 18.76
C LEU A 227 -0.33 6.85 19.41
N ARG A 228 -0.69 8.11 19.63
CA ARG A 228 -2.04 8.46 20.12
C ARG A 228 -3.05 8.63 19.00
N MET A 229 -2.60 8.68 17.76
CA MET A 229 -3.50 8.88 16.63
C MET A 229 -3.98 7.55 16.07
N ASP A 230 -5.29 7.44 15.92
CA ASP A 230 -5.94 6.32 15.27
C ASP A 230 -7.12 6.78 14.39
N ASP A 231 -7.74 5.84 13.72
CA ASP A 231 -8.93 6.10 12.90
C ASP A 231 -10.09 6.67 13.72
N ALA A 232 -10.24 6.27 14.99
CA ALA A 232 -11.33 6.72 15.84
C ALA A 232 -11.19 8.21 16.19
N GLU A 233 -9.97 8.68 16.47
CA GLU A 233 -9.71 10.11 16.70
C GLU A 233 -10.00 10.92 15.43
N LEU A 234 -9.56 10.47 14.27
CA LEU A 234 -9.85 11.16 13.02
C LEU A 234 -11.35 11.19 12.70
N LEU A 235 -12.06 10.08 12.89
CA LEU A 235 -13.51 10.04 12.73
C LEU A 235 -14.25 10.97 13.71
N THR A 236 -13.71 11.14 14.91
CA THR A 236 -14.23 12.10 15.92
C THR A 236 -14.02 13.54 15.44
N CYS A 237 -12.84 13.86 14.90
CA CYS A 237 -12.57 15.16 14.30
C CYS A 237 -13.54 15.45 13.15
N LEU A 238 -13.73 14.52 12.24
CA LEU A 238 -14.68 14.66 11.12
C LEU A 238 -16.11 14.93 11.60
N SER A 239 -16.53 14.26 12.68
CA SER A 239 -17.85 14.50 13.30
C SER A 239 -18.01 15.91 13.88
N ALA A 240 -16.95 16.42 14.51
CA ALA A 240 -16.95 17.77 15.06
C ALA A 240 -16.87 18.83 13.97
N TRP A 241 -16.01 18.62 12.96
CA TRP A 241 -15.83 19.56 11.84
C TRP A 241 -17.08 19.73 10.97
N GLU A 242 -17.94 18.70 10.88
CA GLU A 242 -19.25 18.82 10.21
C GLU A 242 -20.10 19.97 10.77
N HIS A 243 -19.91 20.29 12.05
CA HIS A 243 -20.63 21.35 12.77
C HIS A 243 -19.74 22.57 13.09
N GLY A 244 -18.52 22.60 12.54
CA GLY A 244 -17.54 23.64 12.77
C GLY A 244 -17.86 24.95 12.04
N GLY A 245 -17.09 25.99 12.31
CA GLY A 245 -17.31 27.34 11.76
C GLY A 245 -16.89 27.50 10.30
N ASP A 246 -16.07 26.61 9.73
CA ASP A 246 -15.67 26.67 8.32
C ASP A 246 -16.66 25.89 7.43
N PRO A 247 -17.41 26.58 6.56
CA PRO A 247 -18.46 25.92 5.77
C PRO A 247 -17.91 24.92 4.75
N THR A 248 -16.68 25.11 4.26
CA THR A 248 -16.06 24.19 3.29
C THR A 248 -15.66 22.89 3.99
N LEU A 249 -14.97 22.99 5.13
CA LEU A 249 -14.59 21.81 5.92
C LEU A 249 -15.81 21.06 6.44
N ALA A 250 -16.84 21.78 6.88
CA ALA A 250 -18.10 21.20 7.35
C ALA A 250 -18.78 20.37 6.26
N GLU A 251 -18.89 20.90 5.05
CA GLU A 251 -19.51 20.21 3.90
C GLU A 251 -18.70 18.98 3.48
N LEU A 252 -17.36 19.09 3.39
CA LEU A 252 -16.50 17.96 3.03
C LEU A 252 -16.57 16.82 4.08
N SER A 253 -16.55 17.18 5.36
CA SER A 253 -16.67 16.22 6.48
C SER A 253 -18.02 15.50 6.48
N LYS A 254 -19.10 16.23 6.26
CA LYS A 254 -20.46 15.69 6.11
C LYS A 254 -20.54 14.70 4.95
N ARG A 255 -20.04 15.08 3.77
CA ARG A 255 -20.05 14.21 2.58
C ARG A 255 -19.34 12.89 2.85
N LEU A 256 -18.19 12.90 3.51
CA LEU A 256 -17.46 11.69 3.85
C LEU A 256 -18.25 10.81 4.82
N ARG A 257 -18.76 11.37 5.91
CA ARG A 257 -19.52 10.65 6.92
C ARG A 257 -20.85 10.08 6.40
N CYS A 258 -21.54 10.83 5.55
CA CYS A 258 -22.80 10.40 4.92
C CYS A 258 -22.60 9.55 3.67
N ARG A 259 -21.34 9.26 3.26
CA ARG A 259 -21.00 8.57 2.01
C ARG A 259 -21.55 9.23 0.75
N GLU A 260 -21.67 10.54 0.75
CA GLU A 260 -22.01 11.36 -0.42
C GLU A 260 -20.77 11.58 -1.28
N LEU A 261 -20.25 10.47 -1.84
CA LEU A 261 -18.97 10.47 -2.52
C LEU A 261 -19.02 11.21 -3.86
N PRO A 262 -17.92 11.87 -4.26
CA PRO A 262 -17.75 12.44 -5.59
C PRO A 262 -17.99 11.40 -6.70
N LYS A 263 -18.36 11.87 -7.87
CA LYS A 263 -18.40 11.04 -9.09
C LYS A 263 -17.01 10.89 -9.66
N THR A 264 -16.78 9.73 -10.25
CA THR A 264 -15.58 9.46 -11.03
C THR A 264 -15.96 9.17 -12.46
N MET A 265 -15.22 9.74 -13.39
CA MET A 265 -15.41 9.52 -14.82
C MET A 265 -14.07 9.07 -15.44
N PRO A 266 -14.00 7.88 -16.05
CA PRO A 266 -12.77 7.44 -16.72
C PRO A 266 -12.45 8.36 -17.91
N LEU A 267 -11.17 8.63 -18.11
CA LEU A 267 -10.67 9.37 -19.27
C LEU A 267 -10.06 8.40 -20.28
N PRO A 268 -10.13 8.71 -21.61
CA PRO A 268 -9.49 7.91 -22.63
C PRO A 268 -7.97 7.89 -22.47
N GLU A 269 -7.39 6.72 -22.31
CA GLU A 269 -5.92 6.54 -22.11
C GLU A 269 -5.12 7.04 -23.31
N ASN A 270 -5.65 6.87 -24.53
CA ASN A 270 -5.03 7.30 -25.78
C ASN A 270 -5.15 8.80 -26.09
N ARG A 271 -5.77 9.57 -25.20
CA ARG A 271 -5.97 11.03 -25.34
C ARG A 271 -5.38 11.79 -24.15
N ARG A 272 -4.19 11.40 -23.72
CA ARG A 272 -3.47 12.02 -22.59
C ARG A 272 -3.25 13.52 -22.81
N ASP A 273 -3.09 13.93 -24.06
CA ASP A 273 -2.95 15.31 -24.52
C ASP A 273 -4.15 16.21 -24.14
N ARG A 274 -5.31 15.62 -23.84
CA ARG A 274 -6.54 16.34 -23.51
C ARG A 274 -6.93 16.29 -22.02
N TRP A 275 -6.19 15.57 -21.19
CA TRP A 275 -6.57 15.41 -19.77
C TRP A 275 -6.53 16.71 -18.98
N ASP A 276 -5.56 17.57 -19.24
CA ASP A 276 -5.46 18.87 -18.56
C ASP A 276 -6.62 19.79 -18.99
N GLU A 277 -7.01 19.78 -20.25
CA GLU A 277 -8.18 20.52 -20.74
C GLU A 277 -9.47 20.01 -20.08
N ALA A 278 -9.62 18.68 -19.95
CA ALA A 278 -10.76 18.07 -19.29
C ALA A 278 -10.81 18.47 -17.80
N LEU A 279 -9.67 18.52 -17.12
CA LEU A 279 -9.54 18.95 -15.73
C LEU A 279 -9.96 20.41 -15.58
N GLU A 280 -9.37 21.33 -16.36
CA GLU A 280 -9.64 22.76 -16.26
C GLU A 280 -11.11 23.07 -16.62
N ARG A 281 -11.65 22.42 -17.64
CA ARG A 281 -13.05 22.58 -17.99
C ARG A 281 -14.01 22.12 -16.87
N THR A 282 -13.65 21.05 -16.18
CA THR A 282 -14.44 20.57 -15.02
C THR A 282 -14.34 21.55 -13.85
N LYS A 283 -13.16 22.11 -13.58
CA LYS A 283 -12.97 23.14 -12.57
C LYS A 283 -13.81 24.40 -12.85
N GLU A 284 -13.84 24.87 -14.10
CA GLU A 284 -14.68 25.99 -14.50
C GLU A 284 -16.17 25.75 -14.20
N ILE A 285 -16.69 24.57 -14.56
CA ILE A 285 -18.08 24.17 -14.30
C ILE A 285 -18.40 24.25 -12.81
N VAL A 286 -17.52 23.70 -11.97
CA VAL A 286 -17.71 23.65 -10.51
C VAL A 286 -17.60 25.04 -9.89
N ALA A 287 -16.66 25.86 -10.35
CA ALA A 287 -16.46 27.23 -9.87
C ALA A 287 -17.68 28.14 -10.09
N HIS A 288 -18.40 27.97 -11.20
CA HIS A 288 -19.60 28.79 -11.51
C HIS A 288 -20.70 28.65 -10.47
N ARG A 289 -20.72 27.64 -9.64
CA ARG A 289 -21.67 27.43 -8.54
C ARG A 289 -21.11 27.73 -7.15
N GLY A 290 -19.95 28.39 -7.08
CA GLY A 290 -19.36 28.83 -5.82
C GLY A 290 -18.67 27.77 -4.96
N LEU A 291 -18.47 26.58 -5.51
CA LEU A 291 -17.64 25.57 -4.85
C LEU A 291 -16.15 25.82 -5.11
N ARG A 292 -15.29 25.26 -4.26
CA ARG A 292 -13.84 25.29 -4.35
C ARG A 292 -13.35 24.18 -5.30
N PRO A 293 -13.11 24.46 -6.60
CA PRO A 293 -12.70 23.41 -7.54
C PRO A 293 -11.31 22.84 -7.24
N ASP A 294 -10.44 23.59 -6.63
CA ASP A 294 -9.12 23.18 -6.17
C ASP A 294 -9.17 22.05 -5.11
N LEU A 295 -10.24 22.02 -4.32
CA LEU A 295 -10.47 20.97 -3.32
C LEU A 295 -11.36 19.84 -3.84
N THR A 296 -12.27 20.13 -4.78
CA THR A 296 -13.35 19.19 -5.13
C THR A 296 -13.24 18.57 -6.51
N VAL A 297 -12.32 19.06 -7.36
CA VAL A 297 -12.06 18.51 -8.71
C VAL A 297 -10.64 18.02 -8.79
N ARG A 298 -10.46 16.76 -9.23
CA ARG A 298 -9.13 16.13 -9.31
C ARG A 298 -9.01 15.25 -10.55
N LEU A 299 -7.84 15.33 -11.19
CA LEU A 299 -7.37 14.28 -12.07
C LEU A 299 -6.71 13.20 -11.20
N ASP A 300 -7.26 12.00 -11.21
CA ASP A 300 -6.77 10.84 -10.49
C ASP A 300 -6.23 9.82 -11.48
N ILE A 301 -4.96 9.44 -11.31
CA ILE A 301 -4.29 8.42 -12.14
C ILE A 301 -3.91 7.28 -11.21
N ALA A 302 -4.75 6.26 -11.17
CA ALA A 302 -4.40 5.05 -10.42
C ALA A 302 -3.42 4.21 -11.24
N GLU A 303 -2.31 3.83 -10.62
CA GLU A 303 -1.23 3.08 -11.26
C GLU A 303 -1.04 1.70 -10.62
N ASP A 304 -0.80 0.68 -11.43
CA ASP A 304 -0.41 -0.65 -10.99
C ASP A 304 0.70 -1.20 -11.88
N VAL A 305 1.64 -1.91 -11.26
CA VAL A 305 2.62 -2.76 -11.94
C VAL A 305 2.29 -4.21 -11.58
N PRO A 306 1.62 -4.96 -12.45
CA PRO A 306 1.13 -6.31 -12.14
C PRO A 306 2.22 -7.26 -11.68
N TYR A 307 3.38 -7.18 -12.31
CA TYR A 307 4.58 -7.93 -11.94
C TYR A 307 5.82 -7.04 -12.08
N TYR A 308 6.44 -6.76 -10.94
CA TYR A 308 7.71 -6.03 -10.90
C TYR A 308 8.88 -7.01 -10.77
N GLU A 309 9.91 -6.78 -11.57
CA GLU A 309 11.16 -7.54 -11.54
C GLU A 309 12.33 -6.59 -11.74
N PRO A 310 13.30 -6.54 -10.81
CA PRO A 310 14.48 -5.71 -10.96
C PRO A 310 15.32 -6.10 -12.19
N THR A 311 15.88 -5.11 -12.87
CA THR A 311 16.72 -5.29 -14.07
C THR A 311 18.22 -5.17 -13.80
N ASP A 312 18.61 -4.78 -12.61
CA ASP A 312 19.96 -4.42 -12.18
C ASP A 312 20.82 -5.60 -11.66
N GLY A 313 20.33 -6.84 -11.80
CA GLY A 313 21.02 -8.03 -11.29
C GLY A 313 20.92 -8.21 -9.77
N SER A 314 20.08 -7.42 -9.08
CA SER A 314 19.83 -7.53 -7.65
C SER A 314 19.30 -8.93 -7.28
N THR A 315 19.44 -9.31 -6.02
CA THR A 315 18.87 -10.56 -5.47
C THR A 315 17.34 -10.48 -5.34
N ASP A 316 16.76 -9.27 -5.40
CA ASP A 316 15.32 -9.06 -5.30
C ASP A 316 14.57 -9.63 -6.51
N GLY A 317 13.28 -9.85 -6.33
CA GLY A 317 12.44 -10.53 -7.31
C GLY A 317 12.43 -12.04 -7.15
N MET A 318 11.66 -12.72 -7.98
CA MET A 318 11.47 -14.17 -7.88
C MET A 318 12.32 -14.91 -8.89
N TRP A 319 12.90 -16.01 -8.41
CA TRP A 319 13.74 -16.92 -9.19
C TRP A 319 13.03 -18.26 -9.41
N VAL A 320 13.41 -18.96 -10.47
CA VAL A 320 12.88 -20.29 -10.83
C VAL A 320 14.04 -21.28 -10.99
N THR A 321 13.99 -22.38 -10.24
CA THR A 321 14.91 -23.50 -10.41
C THR A 321 14.34 -24.52 -11.40
N LEU A 322 14.99 -24.72 -12.52
CA LEU A 322 14.59 -25.71 -13.54
C LEU A 322 15.64 -26.82 -13.63
N ARG A 323 15.18 -28.09 -13.71
CA ARG A 323 16.10 -29.22 -13.88
C ARG A 323 16.98 -29.05 -15.12
N HIS A 324 18.28 -29.19 -14.95
CA HIS A 324 19.29 -29.12 -16.03
C HIS A 324 19.29 -27.77 -16.81
N GLN A 325 18.81 -26.71 -16.20
CA GLN A 325 18.86 -25.36 -16.77
C GLN A 325 19.49 -24.39 -15.75
N PRO A 326 20.12 -23.32 -16.22
CA PRO A 326 20.56 -22.26 -15.30
C PRO A 326 19.37 -21.66 -14.56
N LEU A 327 19.66 -21.07 -13.42
CA LEU A 327 18.69 -20.30 -12.64
C LEU A 327 18.16 -19.15 -13.48
N GLN A 328 16.86 -18.97 -13.50
CA GLN A 328 16.16 -17.95 -14.31
C GLN A 328 15.30 -17.04 -13.43
N ARG A 329 15.05 -15.84 -13.90
CA ARG A 329 14.02 -14.98 -13.33
C ARG A 329 12.63 -15.55 -13.66
N LEU A 330 11.66 -15.31 -12.79
CA LEU A 330 10.29 -15.80 -12.98
C LEU A 330 9.67 -15.24 -14.26
N GLY A 331 9.96 -13.96 -14.60
CA GLY A 331 9.49 -13.36 -15.85
C GLY A 331 10.11 -13.95 -17.11
N ASP A 332 11.29 -14.59 -17.02
CA ASP A 332 11.90 -15.29 -18.17
C ASP A 332 11.37 -16.73 -18.29
N ALA A 333 11.03 -17.35 -17.16
CA ALA A 333 10.50 -18.72 -17.13
C ALA A 333 8.99 -18.79 -17.46
N SER A 334 8.23 -17.75 -17.12
CA SER A 334 6.79 -17.63 -17.36
C SER A 334 6.50 -16.72 -18.56
N PHE A 335 5.85 -17.27 -19.60
CA PHE A 335 5.38 -16.46 -20.72
C PHE A 335 4.45 -15.33 -20.27
N LEU A 336 3.52 -15.64 -19.37
CA LEU A 336 2.51 -14.69 -18.91
C LEU A 336 3.14 -13.53 -18.11
N LEU A 337 3.94 -13.85 -17.10
CA LEU A 337 4.59 -12.83 -16.26
C LEU A 337 5.65 -12.05 -17.05
N GLY A 338 6.31 -12.68 -18.01
CA GLY A 338 7.21 -11.99 -18.95
C GLY A 338 6.50 -10.90 -19.76
N GLN A 339 5.22 -11.11 -20.14
CA GLN A 339 4.42 -10.08 -20.80
C GLN A 339 3.97 -8.94 -19.88
N LEU A 340 3.85 -9.20 -18.58
CA LEU A 340 3.41 -8.24 -17.58
C LEU A 340 4.59 -7.53 -16.86
N ARG A 341 5.79 -8.07 -17.01
CA ARG A 341 7.00 -7.60 -16.33
C ARG A 341 7.23 -6.10 -16.54
N ASN A 342 7.30 -5.35 -15.44
CA ASN A 342 7.57 -3.93 -15.37
C ASN A 342 6.63 -3.04 -16.22
N LYS A 343 5.49 -3.57 -16.63
CA LYS A 343 4.49 -2.77 -17.33
C LYS A 343 3.67 -1.97 -16.34
N ARG A 344 3.66 -0.66 -16.53
CA ARG A 344 2.80 0.25 -15.80
C ARG A 344 1.44 0.32 -16.48
N ILE A 345 0.39 0.10 -15.71
CA ILE A 345 -1.00 0.24 -16.16
C ILE A 345 -1.58 1.46 -15.44
N GLU A 346 -1.92 2.49 -16.21
CA GLU A 346 -2.53 3.72 -15.71
C GLU A 346 -4.04 3.69 -15.94
N ARG A 347 -4.81 4.20 -14.98
CA ARG A 347 -6.27 4.35 -15.07
C ARG A 347 -6.67 5.78 -14.73
N PRO A 348 -6.61 6.69 -15.71
CA PRO A 348 -6.95 8.07 -15.52
C PRO A 348 -8.46 8.25 -15.33
N ARG A 349 -8.84 9.12 -14.41
CA ARG A 349 -10.21 9.50 -14.18
C ARG A 349 -10.31 10.94 -13.66
N LEU A 350 -11.40 11.62 -13.96
CA LEU A 350 -11.80 12.83 -13.28
C LEU A 350 -12.64 12.47 -12.07
N ILE A 351 -12.39 13.15 -10.94
CA ILE A 351 -13.19 13.09 -9.73
C ILE A 351 -13.78 14.48 -9.50
N PHE A 352 -15.10 14.58 -9.30
CA PHE A 352 -15.81 15.85 -9.15
C PHE A 352 -17.12 15.65 -8.36
N PRO A 353 -17.72 16.73 -7.80
CA PRO A 353 -18.97 16.63 -7.03
C PRO A 353 -20.11 16.05 -7.85
N ALA A 354 -20.92 15.19 -7.24
CA ALA A 354 -21.92 14.37 -7.93
C ALA A 354 -23.01 15.19 -8.65
N GLU A 355 -23.34 16.36 -8.13
CA GLU A 355 -24.35 17.30 -8.65
C GLU A 355 -24.00 17.89 -10.02
N PHE A 356 -22.71 17.83 -10.44
CA PHE A 356 -22.27 18.35 -11.74
C PHE A 356 -22.17 17.29 -12.83
N ARG A 357 -22.66 16.07 -12.57
CA ARG A 357 -22.46 14.93 -13.45
C ARG A 357 -22.86 15.22 -14.91
N ASP A 358 -24.05 15.76 -15.13
CA ASP A 358 -24.58 15.91 -16.49
C ASP A 358 -23.89 17.05 -17.26
N GLU A 359 -23.53 18.13 -16.55
CA GLU A 359 -22.76 19.23 -17.10
C GLU A 359 -21.35 18.80 -17.52
N VAL A 360 -20.67 18.05 -16.62
CA VAL A 360 -19.34 17.51 -16.90
C VAL A 360 -19.37 16.50 -18.04
N LEU A 361 -20.33 15.58 -18.08
CA LEU A 361 -20.47 14.63 -19.20
C LEU A 361 -20.63 15.36 -20.53
N THR A 362 -21.49 16.39 -20.59
CA THR A 362 -21.69 17.19 -21.80
C THR A 362 -20.41 17.91 -22.23
N ALA A 363 -19.64 18.44 -21.27
CA ALA A 363 -18.37 19.09 -21.57
C ALA A 363 -17.31 18.11 -22.08
N MET A 364 -17.25 16.91 -21.50
CA MET A 364 -16.28 15.90 -21.90
C MET A 364 -16.52 15.33 -23.31
N HIS A 365 -17.76 15.21 -23.75
CA HIS A 365 -18.05 14.91 -25.16
C HIS A 365 -17.40 15.93 -26.10
N ARG A 366 -17.41 17.21 -25.75
CA ARG A 366 -16.79 18.27 -26.57
C ARG A 366 -15.26 18.26 -26.52
N VAL A 367 -14.69 17.79 -25.42
CA VAL A 367 -13.23 17.73 -25.22
C VAL A 367 -12.66 16.53 -25.99
N PHE A 368 -13.33 15.39 -26.03
CA PHE A 368 -12.79 14.15 -26.56
C PHE A 368 -13.32 13.74 -27.95
N ASP A 369 -14.43 14.31 -28.40
CA ASP A 369 -14.92 14.19 -29.78
C ASP A 369 -14.15 15.12 -30.74
#